data_7eec3f9074c93115042419d0526387e6
#
_entry.id   7eec3f9074c93115042419d0526387e6
#
_cell.length_a   1.000
_cell.length_b   1.000
_cell.length_c   1.000
_cell.angle_alpha   90.00
_cell.angle_beta   90.00
_cell.angle_gamma   90.00
#
_symmetry.space_group_name_H-M   'P 1'
#
loop_
_entity.id
_entity.type
_entity.pdbx_description
1 polymer ?
#
loop_
_entity_poly.entity_id
_entity_poly.type
_entity_poly.pdbx_seq_one_letter_code
_entity_poly.pdbx_strand_id
1 'polypeptide(L)'
;MSATTRCAELGITLPPVAAPVADYVPAIQTGSQILTSGQLPFVDGELTAVGKVGDAVSAEQAAEAARAAALNAIAAAADVAGGLDAIKRIVRVVVFVNSAPDFTGQAGVANGASQLLGQVFGEHGRHARSAVGVATLPLLSLIHI
;
A
#
# COMPACT_ATOMS: atom_id res chain seq x y z
N MET A 1 -13.41 -12.76 13.58
CA MET A 1 -13.22 -11.31 13.79
C MET A 1 -13.13 -10.64 12.44
N SER A 2 -13.95 -9.64 12.21
CA SER A 2 -13.98 -8.92 10.94
C SER A 2 -12.77 -7.99 10.78
N ALA A 3 -12.49 -7.56 9.55
CA ALA A 3 -11.42 -6.59 9.28
C ALA A 3 -11.72 -5.24 9.96
N THR A 4 -12.96 -4.81 9.95
CA THR A 4 -13.40 -3.59 10.64
C THR A 4 -13.14 -3.66 12.14
N THR A 5 -13.45 -4.79 12.79
CA THR A 5 -13.16 -4.99 14.22
C THR A 5 -11.67 -4.95 14.51
N ARG A 6 -10.85 -5.60 13.68
CA ARG A 6 -9.39 -5.58 13.83
C ARG A 6 -8.82 -4.16 13.71
N CYS A 7 -9.30 -3.39 12.74
CA CYS A 7 -8.92 -1.99 12.61
C CYS A 7 -9.25 -1.18 13.87
N ALA A 8 -10.45 -1.35 14.41
CA ALA A 8 -10.87 -0.64 15.63
C ALA A 8 -9.98 -0.99 16.84
N GLU A 9 -9.68 -2.28 17.05
CA GLU A 9 -8.81 -2.74 18.14
C GLU A 9 -7.36 -2.23 18.02
N LEU A 10 -6.88 -2.07 16.78
CA LEU A 10 -5.51 -1.62 16.49
C LEU A 10 -5.40 -0.09 16.35
N GLY A 11 -6.51 0.64 16.46
CA GLY A 11 -6.54 2.08 16.23
C GLY A 11 -6.23 2.48 14.79
N ILE A 12 -6.51 1.59 13.82
CA ILE A 12 -6.29 1.84 12.39
C ILE A 12 -7.56 2.47 11.82
N THR A 13 -7.43 3.67 11.28
CA THR A 13 -8.50 4.36 10.54
C THR A 13 -8.15 4.38 9.06
N LEU A 14 -9.09 3.96 8.21
CA LEU A 14 -8.90 4.07 6.76
C LEU A 14 -8.91 5.55 6.36
N PRO A 15 -7.94 5.98 5.56
CA PRO A 15 -7.96 7.33 5.00
C PRO A 15 -9.09 7.47 3.98
N PRO A 16 -9.49 8.71 3.65
CA PRO A 16 -10.32 8.94 2.48
C PRO A 16 -9.60 8.44 1.23
N VAL A 17 -10.37 7.98 0.24
CA VAL A 17 -9.81 7.50 -1.02
C VAL A 17 -9.10 8.66 -1.73
N ALA A 18 -7.84 8.46 -2.09
CA ALA A 18 -7.07 9.47 -2.81
C ALA A 18 -7.68 9.71 -4.20
N ALA A 19 -7.92 10.97 -4.52
CA ALA A 19 -8.40 11.33 -5.85
C ALA A 19 -7.33 11.02 -6.91
N PRO A 20 -7.71 10.44 -8.05
CA PRO A 20 -6.77 10.18 -9.14
C PRO A 20 -6.24 11.51 -9.70
N VAL A 21 -4.95 11.51 -10.02
CA VAL A 21 -4.27 12.71 -10.58
C VAL A 21 -4.35 12.77 -12.11
N ALA A 22 -5.00 11.80 -12.75
CA ALA A 22 -5.13 11.67 -14.19
C ALA A 22 -6.45 10.97 -14.55
N ASP A 23 -6.63 10.63 -15.83
CA ASP A 23 -7.84 9.98 -16.34
C ASP A 23 -7.83 8.47 -16.05
N TYR A 24 -8.07 8.10 -14.80
CA TYR A 24 -8.21 6.72 -14.31
C TYR A 24 -9.02 6.68 -13.01
N VAL A 25 -9.34 5.50 -12.52
CA VAL A 25 -10.06 5.28 -11.25
C VAL A 25 -9.15 4.66 -10.19
N PRO A 26 -9.38 4.93 -8.88
CA PRO A 26 -8.54 4.38 -7.80
C PRO A 26 -8.58 2.86 -7.71
N ALA A 27 -9.71 2.26 -8.02
CA ALA A 27 -9.90 0.80 -8.04
C ALA A 27 -11.04 0.43 -8.98
N ILE A 28 -11.02 -0.81 -9.47
CA ILE A 28 -12.06 -1.35 -10.33
C ILE A 28 -12.35 -2.80 -9.97
N GLN A 29 -13.63 -3.16 -10.00
CA GLN A 29 -14.05 -4.54 -9.79
C GLN A 29 -14.22 -5.26 -11.13
N THR A 30 -13.70 -6.46 -11.21
CA THR A 30 -13.91 -7.39 -12.34
C THR A 30 -14.24 -8.77 -11.79
N GLY A 31 -15.48 -9.23 -12.02
CA GLY A 31 -15.96 -10.47 -11.41
C GLY A 31 -15.87 -10.39 -9.87
N SER A 32 -15.15 -11.34 -9.27
CA SER A 32 -14.91 -11.41 -7.82
C SER A 32 -13.61 -10.74 -7.37
N GLN A 33 -12.90 -10.07 -8.27
CA GLN A 33 -11.63 -9.42 -7.98
C GLN A 33 -11.76 -7.90 -8.02
N ILE A 34 -11.00 -7.24 -7.18
CA ILE A 34 -10.80 -5.79 -7.19
C ILE A 34 -9.32 -5.53 -7.45
N LEU A 35 -9.05 -4.69 -8.44
CA LEU A 35 -7.73 -4.21 -8.80
C LEU A 35 -7.62 -2.75 -8.40
N THR A 36 -6.57 -2.37 -7.69
CA THR A 36 -6.31 -0.98 -7.36
C THR A 36 -5.32 -0.37 -8.34
N SER A 37 -5.49 0.90 -8.64
CA SER A 37 -4.41 1.71 -9.20
C SER A 37 -3.28 1.83 -8.18
N GLY A 38 -2.08 2.12 -8.65
CA GLY A 38 -0.93 2.31 -7.77
C GLY A 38 -1.17 3.41 -6.75
N GLN A 39 -0.89 3.11 -5.50
CA GLN A 39 -1.04 4.03 -4.38
C GLN A 39 0.32 4.51 -3.89
N LEU A 40 0.40 5.79 -3.63
CA LEU A 40 1.56 6.46 -3.07
C LEU A 40 1.39 6.60 -1.55
N PRO A 41 2.48 6.86 -0.80
CA PRO A 41 2.44 7.00 0.65
C PRO A 41 1.95 8.39 1.08
N PHE A 42 0.75 8.78 0.64
CA PHE A 42 0.10 10.00 1.10
C PHE A 42 -0.50 9.83 2.49
N VAL A 43 -0.26 10.78 3.35
CA VAL A 43 -0.92 10.96 4.65
C VAL A 43 -1.34 12.41 4.75
N ASP A 44 -2.63 12.65 5.00
CA ASP A 44 -3.23 14.00 5.07
C ASP A 44 -2.93 14.88 3.85
N GLY A 45 -2.86 14.26 2.66
CA GLY A 45 -2.65 14.96 1.40
C GLY A 45 -1.18 15.25 1.06
N GLU A 46 -0.23 14.82 1.88
CA GLU A 46 1.20 15.01 1.67
C GLU A 46 1.94 13.68 1.58
N LEU A 47 2.98 13.62 0.75
CA LEU A 47 3.88 12.47 0.73
C LEU A 47 4.69 12.42 2.02
N THR A 48 4.75 11.24 2.63
CA THR A 48 5.48 11.03 3.90
C THR A 48 6.99 11.22 3.75
N ALA A 49 7.53 10.92 2.58
CA ALA A 49 8.92 11.18 2.20
C ALA A 49 9.08 11.12 0.68
N VAL A 50 10.12 11.75 0.18
CA VAL A 50 10.51 11.75 -1.24
C VAL A 50 11.99 11.39 -1.37
N GLY A 51 12.37 10.81 -2.50
CA GLY A 51 13.75 10.45 -2.79
C GLY A 51 13.97 8.94 -2.92
N LYS A 52 15.23 8.54 -2.94
CA LYS A 52 15.63 7.14 -3.13
C LYS A 52 15.93 6.47 -1.81
N VAL A 53 15.40 5.26 -1.65
CA VAL A 53 15.71 4.39 -0.52
C VAL A 53 17.14 3.86 -0.65
N GLY A 54 17.89 3.95 0.43
CA GLY A 54 19.33 3.63 0.46
C GLY A 54 20.22 4.83 0.18
N ASP A 55 19.64 6.01 -0.08
CA ASP A 55 20.34 7.29 -0.22
C ASP A 55 19.70 8.31 0.75
N ALA A 56 18.82 9.17 0.28
CA ALA A 56 18.16 10.18 1.12
C ALA A 56 17.14 9.59 2.12
N VAL A 57 16.64 8.40 1.87
CA VAL A 57 15.60 7.73 2.67
C VAL A 57 16.13 6.41 3.22
N SER A 58 15.91 6.16 4.52
CA SER A 58 16.27 4.89 5.15
C SER A 58 15.27 3.77 4.81
N ALA A 59 15.69 2.52 4.98
CA ALA A 59 14.82 1.36 4.81
C ALA A 59 13.65 1.37 5.80
N GLU A 60 13.84 1.85 7.02
CA GLU A 60 12.82 1.97 8.06
C GLU A 60 11.76 3.01 7.68
N GLN A 61 12.19 4.19 7.23
CA GLN A 61 11.27 5.23 6.71
C GLN A 61 10.48 4.71 5.51
N ALA A 62 11.13 3.95 4.63
CA ALA A 62 10.49 3.36 3.47
C ALA A 62 9.46 2.29 3.86
N ALA A 63 9.69 1.49 4.90
CA ALA A 63 8.72 0.52 5.39
C ALA A 63 7.47 1.20 5.97
N GLU A 64 7.63 2.30 6.69
CA GLU A 64 6.49 3.13 7.15
C GLU A 64 5.72 3.72 5.99
N ALA A 65 6.40 4.19 4.96
CA ALA A 65 5.76 4.69 3.74
C ALA A 65 5.03 3.56 2.98
N ALA A 66 5.58 2.35 2.93
CA ALA A 66 4.90 1.19 2.35
C ALA A 66 3.60 0.86 3.11
N ARG A 67 3.62 0.98 4.44
CA ARG A 67 2.41 0.84 5.27
C ARG A 67 1.36 1.89 4.90
N ALA A 68 1.73 3.15 4.74
CA ALA A 68 0.83 4.23 4.36
C ALA A 68 0.23 4.01 2.96
N ALA A 69 1.05 3.65 1.98
CA ALA A 69 0.59 3.34 0.62
C ALA A 69 -0.38 2.15 0.60
N ALA A 70 -0.09 1.09 1.37
CA ALA A 70 -0.99 -0.06 1.50
C ALA A 70 -2.32 0.31 2.15
N LEU A 71 -2.32 1.21 3.14
CA LEU A 71 -3.55 1.70 3.76
C LEU A 71 -4.42 2.47 2.76
N ASN A 72 -3.81 3.28 1.89
CA ASN A 72 -4.50 3.94 0.78
C ASN A 72 -5.08 2.92 -0.22
N ALA A 73 -4.36 1.85 -0.52
CA ALA A 73 -4.85 0.78 -1.39
C ALA A 73 -6.04 0.02 -0.77
N ILE A 74 -6.01 -0.26 0.52
CA ILE A 74 -7.13 -0.85 1.25
C ILE A 74 -8.36 0.07 1.19
N ALA A 75 -8.19 1.37 1.38
CA ALA A 75 -9.28 2.34 1.31
C ALA A 75 -9.92 2.35 -0.08
N ALA A 76 -9.13 2.39 -1.15
CA ALA A 76 -9.61 2.34 -2.53
C ALA A 76 -10.37 1.03 -2.84
N ALA A 77 -9.85 -0.11 -2.39
CA ALA A 77 -10.49 -1.41 -2.58
C ALA A 77 -11.80 -1.53 -1.76
N ALA A 78 -11.82 -1.03 -0.53
CA ALA A 78 -12.99 -1.07 0.34
C ALA A 78 -14.14 -0.21 -0.21
N ASP A 79 -13.83 0.95 -0.80
CA ASP A 79 -14.82 1.82 -1.44
C ASP A 79 -15.57 1.09 -2.56
N VAL A 80 -14.84 0.42 -3.45
CA VAL A 80 -15.42 -0.35 -4.56
C VAL A 80 -16.13 -1.62 -4.06
N ALA A 81 -15.61 -2.27 -3.01
CA ALA A 81 -16.20 -3.48 -2.44
C ALA A 81 -17.51 -3.23 -1.69
N GLY A 82 -17.80 -1.98 -1.34
CA GLY A 82 -18.94 -1.64 -0.48
C GLY A 82 -18.65 -1.79 1.02
N GLY A 83 -17.36 -1.77 1.39
CA GLY A 83 -16.89 -1.79 2.77
C GLY A 83 -15.71 -2.74 2.99
N LEU A 84 -14.99 -2.52 4.07
CA LEU A 84 -13.78 -3.27 4.40
C LEU A 84 -14.06 -4.77 4.58
N ASP A 85 -15.18 -5.13 5.22
CA ASP A 85 -15.55 -6.51 5.50
C ASP A 85 -16.05 -7.28 4.25
N ALA A 86 -16.31 -6.58 3.14
CA ALA A 86 -16.64 -7.20 1.87
C ALA A 86 -15.38 -7.80 1.18
N ILE A 87 -14.18 -7.33 1.54
CA ILE A 87 -12.93 -7.88 1.04
C ILE A 87 -12.66 -9.22 1.74
N LYS A 88 -12.68 -10.32 0.98
CA LYS A 88 -12.57 -11.67 1.55
C LYS A 88 -11.12 -12.11 1.75
N ARG A 89 -10.21 -11.70 0.88
CA ARG A 89 -8.78 -11.95 1.04
C ARG A 89 -7.94 -11.05 0.13
N ILE A 90 -6.70 -10.87 0.52
CA ILE A 90 -5.68 -10.26 -0.33
C ILE A 90 -5.05 -11.35 -1.19
N VAL A 91 -5.04 -11.14 -2.50
CA VAL A 91 -4.50 -12.14 -3.44
C VAL A 91 -3.04 -11.87 -3.77
N ARG A 92 -2.73 -10.64 -4.15
CA ARG A 92 -1.39 -10.25 -4.58
C ARG A 92 -1.10 -8.79 -4.25
N VAL A 93 0.15 -8.54 -3.88
CA VAL A 93 0.69 -7.19 -3.69
C VAL A 93 1.97 -7.04 -4.51
N VAL A 94 2.07 -5.94 -5.24
CA VAL A 94 3.29 -5.56 -5.96
C VAL A 94 3.78 -4.25 -5.36
N VAL A 95 5.03 -4.22 -4.93
CA VAL A 95 5.65 -3.06 -4.31
C VAL A 95 6.81 -2.59 -5.16
N PHE A 96 6.72 -1.37 -5.65
CA PHE A 96 7.79 -0.69 -6.38
C PHE A 96 8.49 0.27 -5.42
N VAL A 97 9.80 0.10 -5.27
CA VAL A 97 10.62 0.91 -4.37
C VAL A 97 11.56 1.77 -5.20
N ASN A 98 11.46 3.08 -5.08
CA ASN A 98 12.41 4.02 -5.67
C ASN A 98 13.75 3.84 -4.97
N SER A 99 14.67 3.12 -5.59
CA SER A 99 15.86 2.58 -4.97
C SER A 99 17.13 3.25 -5.48
N ALA A 100 18.09 3.51 -4.58
CA ALA A 100 19.47 3.74 -4.97
C ALA A 100 20.01 2.50 -5.72
N PRO A 101 20.99 2.65 -6.64
CA PRO A 101 21.42 1.54 -7.50
C PRO A 101 21.96 0.31 -6.75
N ASP A 102 22.51 0.52 -5.56
CA ASP A 102 23.10 -0.52 -4.71
C ASP A 102 22.16 -1.01 -3.58
N PHE A 103 20.97 -0.44 -3.47
CA PHE A 103 20.00 -0.86 -2.47
C PHE A 103 19.30 -2.16 -2.90
N THR A 104 19.35 -3.18 -2.07
CA THR A 104 18.78 -4.51 -2.33
C THR A 104 17.75 -4.96 -1.28
N GLY A 105 17.35 -4.07 -0.37
CA GLY A 105 16.46 -4.36 0.75
C GLY A 105 14.96 -4.18 0.46
N GLN A 106 14.52 -4.24 -0.82
CA GLN A 106 13.13 -3.99 -1.21
C GLN A 106 12.13 -4.91 -0.50
N ALA A 107 12.49 -6.17 -0.26
CA ALA A 107 11.64 -7.12 0.45
C ALA A 107 11.37 -6.67 1.90
N GLY A 108 12.38 -6.15 2.59
CA GLY A 108 12.25 -5.59 3.92
C GLY A 108 11.34 -4.36 3.96
N VAL A 109 11.49 -3.47 2.99
CA VAL A 109 10.62 -2.31 2.82
C VAL A 109 9.17 -2.73 2.60
N ALA A 110 8.92 -3.69 1.73
CA ALA A 110 7.59 -4.21 1.44
C ALA A 110 6.91 -4.88 2.64
N ASN A 111 7.67 -5.30 3.64
CA ASN A 111 7.11 -5.85 4.88
C ASN A 111 6.22 -4.85 5.64
N GLY A 112 6.45 -3.55 5.50
CA GLY A 112 5.55 -2.53 6.06
C GLY A 112 4.12 -2.68 5.56
N ALA A 113 3.94 -2.91 4.26
CA ALA A 113 2.64 -3.20 3.66
C ALA A 113 2.10 -4.57 4.07
N SER A 114 2.92 -5.63 3.95
CA SER A 114 2.49 -7.00 4.23
C SER A 114 2.06 -7.21 5.69
N GLN A 115 2.75 -6.59 6.64
CA GLN A 115 2.39 -6.63 8.06
C GLN A 115 1.04 -5.94 8.32
N LEU A 116 0.79 -4.78 7.70
CA LEU A 116 -0.50 -4.11 7.79
C LEU A 116 -1.64 -5.02 7.29
N LEU A 117 -1.46 -5.64 6.13
CA LEU A 117 -2.46 -6.55 5.55
C LEU A 117 -2.73 -7.74 6.47
N GLY A 118 -1.70 -8.30 7.10
CA GLY A 118 -1.85 -9.35 8.11
C GLY A 118 -2.60 -8.88 9.35
N GLN A 119 -2.33 -7.66 9.82
CA GLN A 119 -3.02 -7.05 10.95
C GLN A 119 -4.51 -6.84 10.67
N VAL A 120 -4.84 -6.31 9.49
CA VAL A 120 -6.21 -5.99 9.10
C VAL A 120 -7.02 -7.24 8.77
N PHE A 121 -6.47 -8.16 7.98
CA PHE A 121 -7.22 -9.30 7.42
C PHE A 121 -6.87 -10.65 8.07
N GLY A 122 -5.92 -10.70 8.99
CA GLY A 122 -5.47 -11.96 9.61
C GLY A 122 -4.92 -12.92 8.56
N GLU A 123 -5.31 -14.20 8.63
CA GLU A 123 -4.89 -15.22 7.65
C GLU A 123 -5.31 -14.89 6.21
N HIS A 124 -6.39 -14.15 6.01
CA HIS A 124 -6.84 -13.70 4.70
C HIS A 124 -5.99 -12.54 4.14
N GLY A 125 -5.14 -11.94 4.95
CA GLY A 125 -4.12 -10.96 4.54
C GLY A 125 -2.87 -11.58 3.93
N ARG A 126 -2.66 -12.90 4.05
CA ARG A 126 -1.54 -13.60 3.41
C ARG A 126 -1.71 -13.60 1.90
N HIS A 127 -0.71 -13.12 1.19
CA HIS A 127 -0.78 -12.81 -0.23
C HIS A 127 0.51 -13.21 -0.97
N ALA A 128 0.39 -13.42 -2.27
CA ALA A 128 1.54 -13.48 -3.16
C ALA A 128 2.14 -12.08 -3.32
N ARG A 129 3.46 -11.96 -3.44
CA ARG A 129 4.13 -10.66 -3.47
C ARG A 129 5.26 -10.58 -4.48
N SER A 130 5.40 -9.41 -5.10
CA SER A 130 6.63 -8.97 -5.75
C SER A 130 7.07 -7.65 -5.12
N ALA A 131 8.36 -7.52 -4.80
CA ALA A 131 8.96 -6.29 -4.31
C ALA A 131 10.22 -6.02 -5.11
N VAL A 132 10.23 -4.94 -5.87
CA VAL A 132 11.30 -4.61 -6.83
C VAL A 132 11.75 -3.16 -6.70
N GLY A 133 13.01 -2.92 -6.99
CA GLY A 133 13.56 -1.59 -7.12
C GLY A 133 13.26 -1.03 -8.50
N VAL A 134 12.99 0.26 -8.56
CA VAL A 134 12.83 1.04 -9.79
C VAL A 134 13.73 2.27 -9.77
N ALA A 135 14.07 2.77 -10.93
CA ALA A 135 14.96 3.92 -11.07
C ALA A 135 14.33 5.22 -10.59
N THR A 136 13.01 5.40 -10.84
CA THR A 136 12.24 6.58 -10.42
C THR A 136 10.77 6.20 -10.26
N LEU A 137 10.06 6.98 -9.45
CA LEU A 137 8.61 6.93 -9.33
C LEU A 137 8.00 8.32 -9.52
N PRO A 138 6.72 8.41 -9.91
CA PRO A 138 6.02 9.69 -10.02
C PRO A 138 6.13 10.52 -8.74
N LEU A 139 6.25 11.85 -8.88
CA LEU A 139 6.38 12.83 -7.79
C LEU A 139 7.60 12.58 -6.88
N LEU A 140 8.61 11.85 -7.35
CA LEU A 140 9.76 11.39 -6.56
C LEU A 140 9.33 10.59 -5.31
N SER A 141 8.13 10.02 -5.34
CA SER A 141 7.66 9.11 -4.29
C SER A 141 8.64 7.96 -4.12
N LEU A 142 8.78 7.50 -2.89
CA LEU A 142 9.68 6.38 -2.59
C LEU A 142 9.03 5.01 -2.75
N ILE A 143 7.70 4.94 -2.73
CA ILE A 143 6.93 3.70 -2.78
C ILE A 143 5.72 3.86 -3.71
N HIS A 144 5.36 2.76 -4.37
CA HIS A 144 4.16 2.62 -5.18
C HIS A 144 3.64 1.18 -5.02
N ILE A 145 2.42 1.04 -4.51
CA ILE A 145 1.79 -0.26 -4.25
C ILE A 145 0.48 -0.39 -5.01
#